data_c80226ce0762e21870db480456849599
#
_entry.id   c80226ce0762e21870db480456849599
#
_cell.length_a   1.000
_cell.length_b   1.000
_cell.length_c   1.000
_cell.angle_alpha   90.00
_cell.angle_beta   90.00
_cell.angle_gamma   90.00
#
_symmetry.space_group_name_H-M   'P 1'
#
loop_
_entity.id
_entity.type
_entity.pdbx_description
1 polymer ?
#
loop_
_entity_poly.entity_id
_entity_poly.type
_entity_poly.pdbx_seq_one_letter_code
_entity_poly.pdbx_strand_id
1 'polypeptide(L)'
;DMAIKRGRMDDARKAALLDQITPATDDTTYQGADLIIEAVFEDIALKEKIIPESFAMLSDTGIYGSNTSTLPISILAEACPDPSRFIGLHFFSPVDKMKVVEIILGEKTSEETLRKAYDYVQQIGYMPIVVNDSRGFFTSRVFGTYLDEGISLMVDGMNPVAVERAAWLAGMPIGPLAVHDETSLVLSQKVGKTHKALDERLGIDSGYGTDNVASKAVCDAMIEQGRGGRHYGGGFYDYAGDGTKTLWPGLGQFATGNAQIEMQDAIDRLLYRQAIETLRCLDEGVLRTEVEANLGGIFAIGFPAHTGGAIQFIRGIGIDAFATRAAELAERYGDRFAVSPAALDKLRDKQEAAA
;
A
#
# COMPACT_ATOMS: atom_id res chain seq x y z
N ASP A 1 -9.98 19.70 -16.58
CA ASP A 1 -9.70 19.90 -18.01
C ASP A 1 -9.83 18.61 -18.83
N MET A 2 -9.35 17.46 -18.36
CA MET A 2 -9.51 16.17 -19.08
C MET A 2 -10.98 15.75 -19.27
N ALA A 3 -11.85 16.00 -18.28
CA ALA A 3 -13.26 15.68 -18.37
C ALA A 3 -13.95 16.52 -19.48
N ILE A 4 -13.57 17.79 -19.60
CA ILE A 4 -14.04 18.68 -20.69
C ILE A 4 -13.55 18.17 -22.05
N LYS A 5 -12.25 17.88 -22.17
CA LYS A 5 -11.67 17.33 -23.42
C LYS A 5 -12.32 16.01 -23.86
N ARG A 6 -12.87 15.22 -22.92
CA ARG A 6 -13.57 13.95 -23.18
C ARG A 6 -15.09 14.12 -23.31
N GLY A 7 -15.62 15.34 -23.30
CA GLY A 7 -17.07 15.63 -23.41
C GLY A 7 -17.90 15.17 -22.22
N ARG A 8 -17.27 14.92 -21.05
CA ARG A 8 -17.94 14.45 -19.82
C ARG A 8 -18.36 15.59 -18.90
N MET A 9 -17.93 16.82 -19.19
CA MET A 9 -18.19 18.01 -18.40
C MET A 9 -18.09 19.23 -19.32
N ASP A 10 -18.88 20.26 -19.05
CA ASP A 10 -18.74 21.59 -19.65
C ASP A 10 -18.06 22.59 -18.70
N ASP A 11 -17.74 23.79 -19.21
CA ASP A 11 -17.07 24.80 -18.42
C ASP A 11 -17.94 25.35 -17.28
N ALA A 12 -19.26 25.41 -17.46
CA ALA A 12 -20.19 25.88 -16.43
C ALA A 12 -20.22 24.91 -15.23
N ARG A 13 -20.28 23.61 -15.49
CA ARG A 13 -20.21 22.58 -14.45
C ARG A 13 -18.85 22.56 -13.75
N LYS A 14 -17.76 22.78 -14.50
CA LYS A 14 -16.42 22.91 -13.92
C LYS A 14 -16.37 24.10 -12.96
N ALA A 15 -16.85 25.28 -13.38
CA ALA A 15 -16.88 26.48 -12.55
C ALA A 15 -17.69 26.24 -11.26
N ALA A 16 -18.90 25.66 -11.37
CA ALA A 16 -19.75 25.35 -10.23
C ALA A 16 -19.10 24.38 -9.24
N LEU A 17 -18.30 23.42 -9.71
CA LEU A 17 -17.53 22.52 -8.82
C LEU A 17 -16.38 23.24 -8.12
N LEU A 18 -15.66 24.12 -8.84
CA LEU A 18 -14.54 24.86 -8.27
C LEU A 18 -15.01 25.89 -7.23
N ASP A 19 -16.20 26.48 -7.41
CA ASP A 19 -16.81 27.41 -6.46
C ASP A 19 -17.14 26.78 -5.10
N GLN A 20 -17.20 25.44 -5.02
CA GLN A 20 -17.39 24.70 -3.76
C GLN A 20 -16.07 24.51 -2.98
N ILE A 21 -14.94 24.87 -3.58
CA ILE A 21 -13.61 24.70 -2.99
C ILE A 21 -13.07 26.09 -2.62
N THR A 22 -12.82 26.31 -1.35
CA THR A 22 -12.18 27.53 -0.85
C THR A 22 -10.70 27.25 -0.57
N PRO A 23 -9.77 27.62 -1.48
CA PRO A 23 -8.35 27.48 -1.18
C PRO A 23 -7.95 28.51 -0.12
N ALA A 24 -7.22 28.06 0.91
CA ALA A 24 -6.80 28.88 2.02
C ALA A 24 -5.37 28.59 2.44
N THR A 25 -4.69 29.59 2.97
CA THR A 25 -3.39 29.49 3.65
C THR A 25 -3.49 29.78 5.13
N ASP A 26 -4.71 30.05 5.60
CA ASP A 26 -5.05 30.40 6.99
C ASP A 26 -6.02 29.35 7.55
N ASP A 27 -5.65 28.74 8.66
CA ASP A 27 -6.38 27.67 9.32
C ASP A 27 -7.77 28.11 9.82
N THR A 28 -7.97 29.40 10.09
CA THR A 28 -9.27 29.92 10.51
C THR A 28 -10.38 29.74 9.47
N THR A 29 -9.99 29.52 8.20
CA THR A 29 -10.93 29.32 7.09
C THR A 29 -11.76 28.05 7.25
N TYR A 30 -11.25 27.02 7.94
CA TYR A 30 -11.97 25.78 8.15
C TYR A 30 -12.46 25.58 9.59
N GLN A 31 -12.58 26.67 10.34
CA GLN A 31 -13.20 26.67 11.68
C GLN A 31 -14.61 26.07 11.62
N GLY A 32 -14.89 25.10 12.48
CA GLY A 32 -16.16 24.38 12.54
C GLY A 32 -16.31 23.26 11.52
N ALA A 33 -15.21 22.78 10.92
CA ALA A 33 -15.24 21.67 10.00
C ALA A 33 -15.72 20.37 10.66
N ASP A 34 -16.54 19.60 9.98
CA ASP A 34 -17.01 18.27 10.43
C ASP A 34 -15.98 17.18 10.21
N LEU A 35 -15.07 17.37 9.26
CA LEU A 35 -13.97 16.46 8.96
C LEU A 35 -12.76 17.27 8.53
N ILE A 36 -11.62 17.02 9.14
CA ILE A 36 -10.31 17.48 8.68
C ILE A 36 -9.49 16.24 8.29
N ILE A 37 -8.88 16.26 7.13
CA ILE A 37 -7.96 15.21 6.66
C ILE A 37 -6.59 15.86 6.43
N GLU A 38 -5.61 15.55 7.27
CA GLU A 38 -4.25 15.98 7.01
C GLU A 38 -3.56 15.07 5.99
N ALA A 39 -2.84 15.67 5.08
CA ALA A 39 -2.08 15.00 4.03
C ALA A 39 -0.70 15.66 3.83
N VAL A 40 -0.05 16.00 4.95
CA VAL A 40 1.29 16.59 4.96
C VAL A 40 2.36 15.52 4.74
N PHE A 41 3.62 15.93 4.64
CA PHE A 41 4.72 14.98 4.47
C PHE A 41 4.74 13.90 5.56
N GLU A 42 5.22 12.70 5.19
CA GLU A 42 5.31 11.52 6.07
C GLU A 42 6.48 11.70 7.06
N ASP A 43 6.26 12.62 8.01
CA ASP A 43 7.19 13.01 9.07
C ASP A 43 6.44 13.13 10.39
N ILE A 44 6.85 12.36 11.39
CA ILE A 44 6.14 12.26 12.68
C ILE A 44 6.16 13.61 13.41
N ALA A 45 7.29 14.29 13.46
CA ALA A 45 7.42 15.55 14.19
C ALA A 45 6.56 16.65 13.56
N LEU A 46 6.47 16.67 12.23
CA LEU A 46 5.59 17.60 11.51
C LEU A 46 4.11 17.30 11.82
N LYS A 47 3.71 16.02 11.79
CA LYS A 47 2.33 15.61 12.08
C LYS A 47 1.97 15.87 13.53
N GLU A 48 2.85 15.59 14.49
CA GLU A 48 2.67 15.90 15.91
C GLU A 48 2.46 17.39 16.19
N LYS A 49 3.03 18.26 15.38
CA LYS A 49 2.80 19.71 15.45
C LYS A 49 1.45 20.11 14.84
N ILE A 50 1.14 19.62 13.65
CA ILE A 50 -0.04 20.06 12.88
C ILE A 50 -1.34 19.50 13.45
N ILE A 51 -1.33 18.26 13.96
CA ILE A 51 -2.54 17.60 14.48
C ILE A 51 -3.25 18.45 15.54
N PRO A 52 -2.63 18.89 16.66
CA PRO A 52 -3.32 19.68 17.68
C PRO A 52 -3.75 21.06 17.14
N GLU A 53 -2.94 21.71 16.30
CA GLU A 53 -3.26 23.02 15.72
C GLU A 53 -4.53 22.95 14.85
N SER A 54 -4.60 21.99 13.94
CA SER A 54 -5.76 21.84 13.06
C SER A 54 -6.95 21.15 13.71
N PHE A 55 -6.74 20.29 14.71
CA PHE A 55 -7.83 19.69 15.49
C PHE A 55 -8.68 20.77 16.21
N ALA A 56 -8.06 21.86 16.65
CA ALA A 56 -8.77 22.98 17.29
C ALA A 56 -9.78 23.68 16.36
N MET A 57 -9.70 23.44 15.05
CA MET A 57 -10.61 23.99 14.05
C MET A 57 -11.84 23.11 13.80
N LEU A 58 -11.88 21.89 14.35
CA LEU A 58 -13.04 21.00 14.20
C LEU A 58 -14.28 21.54 14.93
N SER A 59 -15.44 21.18 14.42
CA SER A 59 -16.71 21.28 15.17
C SER A 59 -16.69 20.36 16.39
N ASP A 60 -17.61 20.58 17.34
CA ASP A 60 -17.71 19.79 18.56
C ASP A 60 -17.89 18.28 18.31
N THR A 61 -18.46 17.92 17.17
CA THR A 61 -18.70 16.53 16.77
C THR A 61 -17.86 16.08 15.57
N GLY A 62 -16.98 16.93 15.04
CA GLY A 62 -16.14 16.64 13.90
C GLY A 62 -15.09 15.55 14.19
N ILE A 63 -14.58 14.90 13.17
CA ILE A 63 -13.55 13.87 13.27
C ILE A 63 -12.27 14.29 12.53
N TYR A 64 -11.14 13.77 12.97
CA TYR A 64 -9.83 14.06 12.39
C TYR A 64 -9.24 12.83 11.71
N GLY A 65 -8.98 12.93 10.42
CA GLY A 65 -8.36 11.89 9.61
C GLY A 65 -6.90 12.18 9.28
N SER A 66 -6.03 11.18 9.34
CA SER A 66 -4.68 11.24 8.76
C SER A 66 -4.63 10.41 7.48
N ASN A 67 -4.11 11.00 6.39
CA ASN A 67 -3.88 10.29 5.12
C ASN A 67 -2.49 9.63 5.07
N THR A 68 -1.88 9.34 6.21
CA THR A 68 -0.63 8.58 6.26
C THR A 68 -0.79 7.25 5.58
N SER A 69 0.26 6.78 4.91
CA SER A 69 0.28 5.46 4.24
C SER A 69 0.96 4.37 5.08
N THR A 70 1.75 4.75 6.09
CA THR A 70 2.61 3.77 6.79
C THR A 70 2.75 4.00 8.29
N LEU A 71 2.53 5.23 8.79
CA LEU A 71 2.73 5.56 10.19
C LEU A 71 1.55 5.04 11.05
N PRO A 72 1.81 4.35 12.15
CA PRO A 72 0.76 3.86 13.04
C PRO A 72 -0.16 4.98 13.52
N ILE A 73 -1.45 4.78 13.35
CA ILE A 73 -2.49 5.75 13.74
C ILE A 73 -2.51 5.99 15.25
N SER A 74 -2.29 4.94 16.05
CA SER A 74 -2.24 5.03 17.50
C SER A 74 -1.12 5.95 17.99
N ILE A 75 0.04 5.95 17.30
CA ILE A 75 1.17 6.84 17.61
C ILE A 75 0.85 8.28 17.25
N LEU A 76 0.29 8.52 16.07
CA LEU A 76 -0.12 9.88 15.66
C LEU A 76 -1.23 10.43 16.55
N ALA A 77 -2.13 9.56 17.02
CA ALA A 77 -3.23 9.92 17.91
C ALA A 77 -2.75 10.41 19.30
N GLU A 78 -1.52 10.11 19.71
CA GLU A 78 -0.93 10.64 20.96
C GLU A 78 -0.84 12.18 20.95
N ALA A 79 -0.64 12.79 19.78
CA ALA A 79 -0.63 14.24 19.62
C ALA A 79 -2.03 14.85 19.51
N CYS A 80 -3.07 14.04 19.34
CA CYS A 80 -4.44 14.51 19.19
C CYS A 80 -5.05 14.86 20.55
N PRO A 81 -5.66 16.06 20.71
CA PRO A 81 -6.35 16.43 21.96
C PRO A 81 -7.46 15.47 22.38
N ASP A 82 -8.15 14.87 21.41
CA ASP A 82 -9.14 13.80 21.65
C ASP A 82 -8.88 12.62 20.71
N PRO A 83 -8.07 11.63 21.14
CA PRO A 83 -7.74 10.46 20.32
C PRO A 83 -8.95 9.61 19.93
N SER A 84 -10.09 9.73 20.60
CA SER A 84 -11.31 8.99 20.26
C SER A 84 -11.93 9.48 18.94
N ARG A 85 -11.59 10.70 18.53
CA ARG A 85 -12.04 11.35 17.29
C ARG A 85 -11.00 11.29 16.18
N PHE A 86 -9.87 10.57 16.40
CA PHE A 86 -8.78 10.42 15.44
C PHE A 86 -8.85 9.08 14.72
N ILE A 87 -8.62 9.06 13.37
CA ILE A 87 -8.71 7.87 12.52
C ILE A 87 -7.76 7.98 11.33
N GLY A 88 -7.32 6.86 10.79
CA GLY A 88 -6.63 6.82 9.50
C GLY A 88 -7.60 6.80 8.33
N LEU A 89 -7.34 7.63 7.31
CA LEU A 89 -8.08 7.68 6.05
C LEU A 89 -7.09 7.67 4.89
N HIS A 90 -6.60 6.49 4.54
CA HIS A 90 -5.57 6.31 3.53
C HIS A 90 -6.19 6.24 2.13
N PHE A 91 -5.98 7.30 1.36
CA PHE A 91 -6.37 7.40 -0.05
C PHE A 91 -5.24 6.95 -0.96
N PHE A 92 -5.59 6.34 -2.09
CA PHE A 92 -4.62 5.82 -3.06
C PHE A 92 -4.46 6.75 -4.26
N SER A 93 -3.23 6.94 -4.71
CA SER A 93 -2.94 7.76 -5.89
C SER A 93 -3.03 6.91 -7.18
N PRO A 94 -3.64 7.43 -8.27
CA PRO A 94 -4.37 8.70 -8.40
C PRO A 94 -5.76 8.64 -7.78
N VAL A 95 -6.07 9.59 -6.89
CA VAL A 95 -7.31 9.58 -6.10
C VAL A 95 -8.58 9.51 -6.96
N ASP A 96 -8.60 10.17 -8.11
CA ASP A 96 -9.75 10.17 -9.02
C ASP A 96 -10.02 8.81 -9.69
N LYS A 97 -9.06 7.90 -9.68
CA LYS A 97 -9.15 6.57 -10.32
C LYS A 97 -9.27 5.44 -9.30
N MET A 98 -8.58 5.55 -8.19
CA MET A 98 -8.55 4.54 -7.12
C MET A 98 -9.74 4.76 -6.19
N LYS A 99 -10.84 4.02 -6.44
CA LYS A 99 -12.11 4.20 -5.72
C LYS A 99 -12.21 3.38 -4.43
N VAL A 100 -11.14 3.36 -3.66
CA VAL A 100 -11.02 2.67 -2.38
C VAL A 100 -10.34 3.57 -1.35
N VAL A 101 -10.74 3.47 -0.09
CA VAL A 101 -10.10 4.12 1.05
C VAL A 101 -9.87 3.07 2.13
N GLU A 102 -8.65 2.94 2.60
CA GLU A 102 -8.33 2.15 3.77
C GLU A 102 -8.58 2.99 5.03
N ILE A 103 -9.53 2.56 5.84
CA ILE A 103 -9.91 3.18 7.12
C ILE A 103 -9.18 2.45 8.23
N ILE A 104 -8.29 3.13 8.95
CA ILE A 104 -7.43 2.51 9.94
C ILE A 104 -7.86 2.93 11.35
N LEU A 105 -8.21 1.94 12.18
CA LEU A 105 -8.59 2.13 13.56
C LEU A 105 -7.35 2.17 14.45
N GLY A 106 -7.08 3.33 15.04
CA GLY A 106 -6.15 3.42 16.19
C GLY A 106 -6.77 2.81 17.44
N GLU A 107 -5.93 2.51 18.45
CA GLU A 107 -6.36 1.87 19.69
C GLU A 107 -7.48 2.62 20.43
N LYS A 108 -7.50 3.94 20.30
CA LYS A 108 -8.47 4.82 20.99
C LYS A 108 -9.59 5.34 20.08
N THR A 109 -9.57 5.01 18.79
CA THR A 109 -10.60 5.43 17.84
C THR A 109 -11.98 4.92 18.27
N SER A 110 -12.95 5.80 18.39
CA SER A 110 -14.31 5.42 18.82
C SER A 110 -15.13 4.81 17.67
N GLU A 111 -16.13 4.00 18.03
CA GLU A 111 -17.11 3.46 17.07
C GLU A 111 -17.91 4.56 16.35
N GLU A 112 -18.12 5.70 17.00
CA GLU A 112 -18.76 6.86 16.39
C GLU A 112 -17.88 7.45 15.28
N THR A 113 -16.59 7.60 15.56
CA THR A 113 -15.60 8.08 14.59
C THR A 113 -15.49 7.13 13.40
N LEU A 114 -15.45 5.83 13.66
CA LEU A 114 -15.48 4.82 12.58
C LEU A 114 -16.72 4.96 11.71
N ARG A 115 -17.91 5.08 12.31
CA ARG A 115 -19.16 5.21 11.53
C ARG A 115 -19.17 6.46 10.66
N LYS A 116 -18.77 7.61 11.22
CA LYS A 116 -18.66 8.87 10.46
C LYS A 116 -17.68 8.75 9.30
N ALA A 117 -16.50 8.17 9.53
CA ALA A 117 -15.50 7.95 8.49
C ALA A 117 -16.01 7.00 7.39
N TYR A 118 -16.66 5.92 7.78
CA TYR A 118 -17.26 4.95 6.86
C TYR A 118 -18.35 5.59 5.97
N ASP A 119 -19.27 6.32 6.60
CA ASP A 119 -20.34 7.03 5.89
C ASP A 119 -19.77 8.09 4.95
N TYR A 120 -18.75 8.83 5.37
CA TYR A 120 -18.07 9.80 4.51
C TYR A 120 -17.46 9.14 3.28
N VAL A 121 -16.74 8.04 3.46
CA VAL A 121 -16.10 7.30 2.34
C VAL A 121 -17.17 6.82 1.35
N GLN A 122 -18.31 6.32 1.84
CA GLN A 122 -19.42 5.93 0.97
C GLN A 122 -20.06 7.12 0.26
N GLN A 123 -20.26 8.26 0.95
CA GLN A 123 -20.84 9.48 0.37
C GLN A 123 -20.02 10.02 -0.80
N ILE A 124 -18.70 9.95 -0.74
CA ILE A 124 -17.83 10.37 -1.85
C ILE A 124 -17.74 9.30 -2.96
N GLY A 125 -18.47 8.19 -2.84
CA GLY A 125 -18.52 7.12 -3.85
C GLY A 125 -17.31 6.22 -3.88
N TYR A 126 -16.63 6.05 -2.73
CA TYR A 126 -15.49 5.15 -2.56
C TYR A 126 -15.88 3.91 -1.75
N MET A 127 -15.13 2.85 -1.93
CA MET A 127 -15.30 1.61 -1.16
C MET A 127 -14.43 1.68 0.09
N PRO A 128 -15.03 1.62 1.29
CA PRO A 128 -14.27 1.57 2.53
C PRO A 128 -13.74 0.15 2.78
N ILE A 129 -12.48 0.07 3.23
CA ILE A 129 -11.87 -1.14 3.80
C ILE A 129 -11.44 -0.80 5.21
N VAL A 130 -11.98 -1.48 6.22
CA VAL A 130 -11.69 -1.19 7.62
C VAL A 130 -10.64 -2.16 8.14
N VAL A 131 -9.53 -1.60 8.62
CA VAL A 131 -8.41 -2.37 9.17
C VAL A 131 -8.03 -1.87 10.57
N ASN A 132 -7.39 -2.70 11.35
CA ASN A 132 -6.77 -2.31 12.60
C ASN A 132 -5.37 -1.73 12.35
N ASP A 133 -4.91 -0.92 13.30
CA ASP A 133 -3.62 -0.23 13.20
C ASP A 133 -2.44 -1.21 13.19
N SER A 134 -1.50 -0.93 12.33
CA SER A 134 -0.18 -1.56 12.28
C SER A 134 0.78 -0.71 11.44
N ARG A 135 2.06 -1.02 11.44
CA ARG A 135 3.01 -0.36 10.54
C ARG A 135 2.73 -0.75 9.09
N GLY A 136 2.48 0.23 8.24
CA GLY A 136 2.14 0.01 6.83
C GLY A 136 0.77 -0.62 6.61
N PHE A 137 -0.03 -0.76 7.67
CA PHE A 137 -1.41 -1.27 7.65
C PHE A 137 -1.52 -2.60 6.89
N PHE A 138 -2.58 -2.78 6.11
CA PHE A 138 -2.71 -3.92 5.22
C PHE A 138 -2.12 -3.66 3.84
N THR A 139 -2.57 -2.56 3.21
CA THR A 139 -2.29 -2.37 1.78
C THR A 139 -0.84 -2.08 1.48
N SER A 140 -0.17 -1.21 2.25
CA SER A 140 1.25 -0.90 2.04
C SER A 140 2.16 -2.09 2.37
N ARG A 141 1.81 -2.93 3.37
CA ARG A 141 2.52 -4.18 3.68
C ARG A 141 2.50 -5.13 2.49
N VAL A 142 1.32 -5.45 1.99
CA VAL A 142 1.16 -6.40 0.88
C VAL A 142 1.75 -5.85 -0.41
N PHE A 143 1.51 -4.57 -0.72
CA PHE A 143 2.06 -3.92 -1.90
C PHE A 143 3.59 -3.91 -1.89
N GLY A 144 4.20 -3.62 -0.74
CA GLY A 144 5.65 -3.69 -0.56
C GLY A 144 6.22 -5.05 -0.98
N THR A 145 5.58 -6.15 -0.59
CA THR A 145 6.05 -7.50 -0.96
C THR A 145 6.06 -7.75 -2.47
N TYR A 146 5.14 -7.15 -3.21
CA TYR A 146 5.11 -7.24 -4.67
C TYR A 146 6.27 -6.49 -5.32
N LEU A 147 6.56 -5.26 -4.87
CA LEU A 147 7.68 -4.46 -5.35
C LEU A 147 9.01 -5.17 -5.11
N ASP A 148 9.19 -5.63 -3.90
CA ASP A 148 10.40 -6.26 -3.43
C ASP A 148 10.67 -7.59 -4.15
N GLU A 149 9.64 -8.39 -4.36
CA GLU A 149 9.81 -9.67 -5.06
C GLU A 149 10.12 -9.46 -6.55
N GLY A 150 9.59 -8.39 -7.17
CA GLY A 150 9.97 -8.00 -8.52
C GLY A 150 11.47 -7.67 -8.64
N ILE A 151 12.02 -6.94 -7.67
CA ILE A 151 13.46 -6.64 -7.63
C ILE A 151 14.25 -7.92 -7.31
N SER A 152 13.79 -8.75 -6.37
CA SER A 152 14.46 -9.99 -6.02
C SER A 152 14.58 -10.95 -7.21
N LEU A 153 13.53 -11.07 -8.03
CA LEU A 153 13.59 -11.83 -9.29
C LEU A 153 14.70 -11.34 -10.22
N MET A 154 14.84 -10.02 -10.36
CA MET A 154 15.90 -9.41 -11.18
C MET A 154 17.29 -9.67 -10.57
N VAL A 155 17.44 -9.52 -9.27
CA VAL A 155 18.71 -9.78 -8.54
C VAL A 155 19.12 -11.25 -8.68
N ASP A 156 18.18 -12.17 -8.61
CA ASP A 156 18.40 -13.61 -8.76
C ASP A 156 18.79 -14.01 -10.22
N GLY A 157 18.75 -13.06 -11.15
CA GLY A 157 19.22 -13.24 -12.53
C GLY A 157 18.13 -13.29 -13.60
N MET A 158 16.86 -13.11 -13.24
CA MET A 158 15.80 -13.05 -14.24
C MET A 158 15.88 -11.74 -15.03
N ASN A 159 15.73 -11.83 -16.35
CA ASN A 159 15.73 -10.64 -17.22
C ASN A 159 14.57 -9.70 -16.81
N PRO A 160 14.81 -8.38 -16.63
CA PRO A 160 13.78 -7.42 -16.24
C PRO A 160 12.52 -7.44 -17.13
N VAL A 161 12.64 -7.69 -18.44
CA VAL A 161 11.49 -7.87 -19.34
C VAL A 161 10.68 -9.09 -18.95
N ALA A 162 11.34 -10.17 -18.54
CA ALA A 162 10.68 -11.40 -18.12
C ALA A 162 9.99 -11.22 -16.75
N VAL A 163 10.56 -10.42 -15.83
CA VAL A 163 9.92 -10.04 -14.55
C VAL A 163 8.60 -9.31 -14.81
N GLU A 164 8.61 -8.27 -15.65
CA GLU A 164 7.40 -7.53 -16.03
C GLU A 164 6.37 -8.44 -16.74
N ARG A 165 6.85 -9.36 -17.57
CA ARG A 165 6.01 -10.34 -18.27
C ARG A 165 5.37 -11.33 -17.30
N ALA A 166 6.10 -11.81 -16.29
CA ALA A 166 5.58 -12.70 -15.25
C ALA A 166 4.41 -12.06 -14.50
N ALA A 167 4.53 -10.78 -14.13
CA ALA A 167 3.47 -10.04 -13.49
C ALA A 167 2.21 -9.91 -14.36
N TRP A 168 2.40 -9.63 -15.66
CA TRP A 168 1.27 -9.58 -16.59
C TRP A 168 0.60 -10.95 -16.75
N LEU A 169 1.37 -12.03 -16.84
CA LEU A 169 0.84 -13.41 -16.92
C LEU A 169 0.14 -13.83 -15.61
N ALA A 170 0.62 -13.33 -14.48
CA ALA A 170 -0.06 -13.49 -13.18
C ALA A 170 -1.42 -12.79 -13.11
N GLY A 171 -1.70 -11.84 -14.02
CA GLY A 171 -2.93 -11.03 -14.05
C GLY A 171 -2.81 -9.72 -13.29
N MET A 172 -1.60 -9.30 -12.92
CA MET A 172 -1.38 -7.98 -12.30
C MET A 172 -1.56 -6.87 -13.34
N PRO A 173 -2.17 -5.73 -12.98
CA PRO A 173 -2.46 -4.63 -13.93
C PRO A 173 -1.22 -3.87 -14.38
N ILE A 174 -0.15 -3.92 -13.59
CA ILE A 174 1.12 -3.24 -13.86
C ILE A 174 2.27 -4.07 -13.29
N GLY A 175 3.39 -4.15 -13.99
CA GLY A 175 4.55 -4.87 -13.52
C GLY A 175 5.25 -4.22 -12.33
N PRO A 176 5.98 -4.99 -11.50
CA PRO A 176 6.54 -4.50 -10.23
C PRO A 176 7.57 -3.39 -10.40
N LEU A 177 8.42 -3.47 -11.43
CA LEU A 177 9.42 -2.44 -11.71
C LEU A 177 8.76 -1.15 -12.22
N ALA A 178 7.75 -1.29 -13.08
CA ALA A 178 7.00 -0.15 -13.59
C ALA A 178 6.21 0.57 -12.50
N VAL A 179 5.54 -0.15 -11.61
CA VAL A 179 4.77 0.49 -10.54
C VAL A 179 5.66 1.06 -9.45
N HIS A 180 6.85 0.49 -9.23
CA HIS A 180 7.83 1.08 -8.30
C HIS A 180 8.31 2.46 -8.78
N ASP A 181 8.52 2.63 -10.08
CA ASP A 181 8.84 3.94 -10.64
C ASP A 181 7.71 4.97 -10.45
N GLU A 182 6.45 4.55 -10.56
CA GLU A 182 5.29 5.42 -10.34
C GLU A 182 5.15 5.84 -8.87
N THR A 183 5.47 4.95 -7.92
CA THR A 183 5.44 5.23 -6.47
C THR A 183 6.70 5.92 -5.97
N SER A 184 7.79 5.88 -6.74
CA SER A 184 9.11 6.45 -6.44
C SER A 184 9.96 5.63 -5.45
N LEU A 185 11.17 5.28 -5.89
CA LEU A 185 12.20 4.64 -5.05
C LEU A 185 12.60 5.52 -3.86
N VAL A 186 12.61 6.85 -4.09
CA VAL A 186 12.92 7.83 -3.04
C VAL A 186 11.89 7.81 -1.93
N LEU A 187 10.59 7.60 -2.27
CA LEU A 187 9.54 7.45 -1.26
C LEU A 187 9.77 6.19 -0.43
N SER A 188 10.03 5.06 -1.07
CA SER A 188 10.33 3.78 -0.38
C SER A 188 11.52 3.92 0.58
N GLN A 189 12.60 4.61 0.15
CA GLN A 189 13.75 4.89 1.03
C GLN A 189 13.38 5.77 2.22
N LYS A 190 12.56 6.82 2.02
CA LYS A 190 12.09 7.71 3.10
C LYS A 190 11.24 6.93 4.10
N VAL A 191 10.31 6.13 3.63
CA VAL A 191 9.47 5.26 4.48
C VAL A 191 10.35 4.36 5.35
N GLY A 192 11.33 3.68 4.77
CA GLY A 192 12.27 2.85 5.53
C GLY A 192 13.04 3.63 6.61
N LYS A 193 13.51 4.85 6.30
CA LYS A 193 14.17 5.72 7.28
C LYS A 193 13.24 6.15 8.40
N THR A 194 12.00 6.50 8.09
CA THR A 194 10.99 6.90 9.08
C THR A 194 10.64 5.75 10.04
N HIS A 195 10.49 4.52 9.52
CA HIS A 195 10.24 3.36 10.37
C HIS A 195 11.43 3.01 11.26
N LYS A 196 12.66 3.13 10.75
CA LYS A 196 13.86 2.96 11.57
C LYS A 196 13.95 4.00 12.69
N ALA A 197 13.71 5.26 12.41
CA ALA A 197 13.68 6.32 13.42
C ALA A 197 12.58 6.08 14.46
N LEU A 198 11.44 5.52 14.05
CA LEU A 198 10.36 5.14 14.96
C LEU A 198 10.77 3.97 15.86
N ASP A 199 11.48 2.96 15.34
CA ASP A 199 12.02 1.87 16.14
C ASP A 199 13.01 2.38 17.20
N GLU A 200 13.92 3.26 16.80
CA GLU A 200 14.86 3.90 17.72
C GLU A 200 14.13 4.69 18.82
N ARG A 201 13.10 5.46 18.46
CA ARG A 201 12.27 6.22 19.42
C ARG A 201 11.55 5.32 20.42
N LEU A 202 11.04 4.17 19.97
CA LEU A 202 10.27 3.23 20.78
C LEU A 202 11.13 2.20 21.51
N GLY A 203 12.43 2.13 21.20
CA GLY A 203 13.35 1.16 21.75
C GLY A 203 13.03 -0.28 21.36
N ILE A 204 12.47 -0.49 20.17
CA ILE A 204 12.08 -1.81 19.65
C ILE A 204 12.76 -2.09 18.30
N ASP A 205 12.74 -3.34 17.90
CA ASP A 205 13.00 -3.77 16.52
C ASP A 205 11.70 -4.37 15.97
N SER A 206 11.04 -3.64 15.10
CA SER A 206 9.78 -4.09 14.50
C SER A 206 9.95 -5.12 13.39
N GLY A 207 11.19 -5.30 12.92
CA GLY A 207 11.48 -6.10 11.74
C GLY A 207 10.92 -5.53 10.43
N TYR A 208 10.37 -4.31 10.43
CA TYR A 208 9.78 -3.71 9.22
C TYR A 208 10.84 -3.53 8.12
N GLY A 209 10.62 -4.18 6.98
CA GLY A 209 11.54 -4.12 5.83
C GLY A 209 12.83 -4.91 5.98
N THR A 210 12.94 -5.84 6.93
CA THR A 210 14.15 -6.65 7.15
C THR A 210 14.29 -7.82 6.17
N ASP A 211 13.20 -8.33 5.62
CA ASP A 211 13.19 -9.40 4.62
C ASP A 211 13.53 -8.92 3.20
N ASN A 212 13.98 -7.68 3.04
CA ASN A 212 14.15 -6.96 1.79
C ASN A 212 15.54 -6.39 1.52
N VAL A 213 16.58 -6.95 2.08
CA VAL A 213 17.95 -6.42 1.97
C VAL A 213 18.38 -6.20 0.52
N ALA A 214 18.08 -7.14 -0.38
CA ALA A 214 18.46 -7.03 -1.79
C ALA A 214 17.71 -5.91 -2.52
N SER A 215 16.40 -5.82 -2.32
CA SER A 215 15.58 -4.75 -2.91
C SER A 215 16.03 -3.37 -2.44
N LYS A 216 16.27 -3.22 -1.13
CA LYS A 216 16.77 -1.97 -0.56
C LYS A 216 18.11 -1.57 -1.15
N ALA A 217 19.06 -2.49 -1.27
CA ALA A 217 20.39 -2.20 -1.84
C ALA A 217 20.29 -1.74 -3.30
N VAL A 218 19.43 -2.35 -4.11
CA VAL A 218 19.17 -1.93 -5.50
C VAL A 218 18.55 -0.53 -5.53
N CYS A 219 17.54 -0.26 -4.73
CA CYS A 219 16.89 1.06 -4.68
C CYS A 219 17.87 2.15 -4.26
N ASP A 220 18.69 1.92 -3.22
CA ASP A 220 19.69 2.88 -2.75
C ASP A 220 20.72 3.17 -3.86
N ALA A 221 21.26 2.13 -4.53
CA ALA A 221 22.22 2.29 -5.61
C ALA A 221 21.62 3.00 -6.85
N MET A 222 20.35 2.78 -7.17
CA MET A 222 19.67 3.50 -8.24
C MET A 222 19.45 4.97 -7.89
N ILE A 223 19.06 5.28 -6.66
CA ILE A 223 18.91 6.67 -6.19
C ILE A 223 20.24 7.41 -6.26
N GLU A 224 21.35 6.79 -5.85
CA GLU A 224 22.71 7.37 -5.96
C GLU A 224 23.08 7.67 -7.41
N GLN A 225 22.57 6.91 -8.37
CA GLN A 225 22.75 7.15 -9.81
C GLN A 225 21.73 8.16 -10.38
N GLY A 226 20.96 8.85 -9.53
CA GLY A 226 19.94 9.83 -9.95
C GLY A 226 18.64 9.22 -10.46
N ARG A 227 18.43 7.89 -10.24
CA ARG A 227 17.29 7.14 -10.74
C ARG A 227 16.25 6.88 -9.64
N GLY A 228 15.60 7.95 -9.22
CA GLY A 228 14.64 7.92 -8.10
C GLY A 228 13.21 7.50 -8.48
N GLY A 229 12.95 7.19 -9.75
CA GLY A 229 11.64 6.88 -10.31
C GLY A 229 11.17 7.91 -11.34
N ARG A 230 9.95 7.75 -11.83
CA ARG A 230 9.40 8.57 -12.93
C ARG A 230 9.48 10.07 -12.68
N HIS A 231 9.14 10.53 -11.49
CA HIS A 231 9.18 11.97 -11.12
C HIS A 231 10.59 12.56 -11.03
N TYR A 232 11.61 11.68 -10.98
CA TYR A 232 13.02 12.06 -10.95
C TYR A 232 13.70 11.92 -12.33
N GLY A 233 12.89 11.73 -13.40
CA GLY A 233 13.38 11.62 -14.77
C GLY A 233 13.74 10.20 -15.20
N GLY A 234 13.76 9.25 -14.30
CA GLY A 234 14.00 7.82 -14.56
C GLY A 234 14.13 7.00 -13.28
N GLY A 235 13.89 5.72 -13.40
CA GLY A 235 14.02 4.71 -12.38
C GLY A 235 14.42 3.39 -13.03
N PHE A 236 13.63 2.35 -12.86
CA PHE A 236 13.77 1.10 -13.62
C PHE A 236 13.54 1.31 -15.12
N TYR A 237 12.82 2.38 -15.46
CA TYR A 237 12.56 2.80 -16.83
C TYR A 237 13.20 4.15 -17.15
N ASP A 238 13.53 4.32 -18.43
CA ASP A 238 13.75 5.62 -19.03
C ASP A 238 12.42 6.10 -19.62
N TYR A 239 12.10 7.40 -19.43
CA TYR A 239 10.85 8.02 -19.87
C TYR A 239 11.14 9.06 -20.93
N ALA A 240 10.62 8.84 -22.15
CA ALA A 240 10.73 9.82 -23.23
C ALA A 240 9.64 10.90 -23.12
N GLY A 241 9.91 12.06 -23.70
CA GLY A 241 8.98 13.19 -23.69
C GLY A 241 7.66 12.96 -24.45
N ASP A 242 7.60 11.94 -25.32
CA ASP A 242 6.40 11.50 -26.02
C ASP A 242 5.51 10.54 -25.19
N GLY A 243 5.92 10.22 -23.96
CA GLY A 243 5.21 9.33 -23.04
C GLY A 243 5.56 7.84 -23.20
N THR A 244 6.47 7.50 -24.12
CA THR A 244 7.02 6.13 -24.19
C THR A 244 7.98 5.87 -23.04
N LYS A 245 8.07 4.59 -22.64
CA LYS A 245 9.02 4.15 -21.62
C LYS A 245 9.73 2.87 -22.06
N THR A 246 11.00 2.75 -21.72
CA THR A 246 11.82 1.57 -21.97
C THR A 246 12.58 1.17 -20.72
N LEU A 247 12.73 -0.12 -20.46
CA LEU A 247 13.55 -0.58 -19.34
C LEU A 247 14.97 -0.05 -19.48
N TRP A 248 15.50 0.49 -18.38
CA TRP A 248 16.85 1.03 -18.38
C TRP A 248 17.89 -0.07 -18.66
N PRO A 249 18.78 0.09 -19.67
CA PRO A 249 19.76 -0.93 -20.01
C PRO A 249 20.74 -1.27 -18.87
N GLY A 250 20.94 -0.35 -17.91
CA GLY A 250 21.82 -0.54 -16.77
C GLY A 250 21.32 -1.51 -15.70
N LEU A 251 20.09 -2.02 -15.80
CA LEU A 251 19.52 -2.94 -14.79
C LEU A 251 20.32 -4.25 -14.64
N GLY A 252 20.99 -4.68 -15.71
CA GLY A 252 21.82 -5.89 -15.67
C GLY A 252 22.96 -5.87 -14.65
N GLN A 253 23.39 -4.68 -14.20
CA GLN A 253 24.41 -4.55 -13.15
C GLN A 253 23.98 -5.10 -11.79
N PHE A 254 22.69 -5.19 -11.53
CA PHE A 254 22.14 -5.66 -10.28
C PHE A 254 21.90 -7.17 -10.23
N ALA A 255 22.00 -7.85 -11.36
CA ALA A 255 21.87 -9.31 -11.40
C ALA A 255 23.12 -9.94 -10.78
N THR A 256 22.97 -10.53 -9.61
CA THR A 256 24.05 -11.23 -8.88
C THR A 256 23.94 -12.74 -9.00
N GLY A 257 22.74 -13.25 -9.30
CA GLY A 257 22.44 -14.66 -9.53
C GLY A 257 22.53 -15.03 -11.00
N ASN A 258 22.75 -16.33 -11.25
CA ASN A 258 22.70 -16.94 -12.57
C ASN A 258 21.56 -17.97 -12.65
N ALA A 259 20.57 -17.85 -11.77
CA ALA A 259 19.48 -18.80 -11.69
C ALA A 259 18.63 -18.73 -12.97
N GLN A 260 18.42 -19.88 -13.61
CA GLN A 260 17.36 -20.01 -14.60
C GLN A 260 16.05 -20.17 -13.84
N ILE A 261 15.34 -19.05 -13.66
CA ILE A 261 14.05 -19.03 -12.98
C ILE A 261 12.99 -19.34 -14.01
N GLU A 262 12.26 -20.43 -13.79
CA GLU A 262 11.12 -20.80 -14.62
C GLU A 262 10.03 -19.71 -14.53
N MET A 263 9.33 -19.46 -15.63
CA MET A 263 8.29 -18.44 -15.68
C MET A 263 7.18 -18.71 -14.64
N GLN A 264 6.84 -19.98 -14.39
CA GLN A 264 5.85 -20.34 -13.38
C GLN A 264 6.33 -20.00 -11.96
N ASP A 265 7.60 -20.23 -11.66
CA ASP A 265 8.16 -19.82 -10.35
C ASP A 265 8.09 -18.31 -10.17
N ALA A 266 8.38 -17.54 -11.22
CA ALA A 266 8.30 -16.08 -11.15
C ALA A 266 6.85 -15.59 -10.90
N ILE A 267 5.88 -16.18 -11.58
CA ILE A 267 4.44 -15.91 -11.38
C ILE A 267 4.05 -16.26 -9.94
N ASP A 268 4.40 -17.46 -9.49
CA ASP A 268 4.08 -17.93 -8.14
C ASP A 268 4.74 -17.02 -7.09
N ARG A 269 6.00 -16.66 -7.24
CA ARG A 269 6.71 -15.76 -6.33
C ARG A 269 5.96 -14.44 -6.13
N LEU A 270 5.54 -13.81 -7.22
CA LEU A 270 4.81 -12.53 -7.17
C LEU A 270 3.42 -12.67 -6.48
N LEU A 271 2.71 -13.77 -6.72
CA LEU A 271 1.38 -13.99 -6.13
C LEU A 271 1.46 -14.48 -4.68
N TYR A 272 2.35 -15.44 -4.41
CA TYR A 272 2.48 -16.05 -3.09
C TYR A 272 2.98 -15.05 -2.05
N ARG A 273 3.92 -14.15 -2.40
CA ARG A 273 4.36 -13.10 -1.48
C ARG A 273 3.20 -12.23 -1.00
N GLN A 274 2.34 -11.79 -1.92
CA GLN A 274 1.16 -11.01 -1.59
C GLN A 274 0.12 -11.81 -0.79
N ALA A 275 -0.14 -13.06 -1.18
CA ALA A 275 -1.10 -13.93 -0.51
C ALA A 275 -0.64 -14.29 0.91
N ILE A 276 0.64 -14.60 1.10
CA ILE A 276 1.23 -14.91 2.42
C ILE A 276 1.16 -13.68 3.34
N GLU A 277 1.50 -12.49 2.85
CA GLU A 277 1.42 -11.28 3.68
C GLU A 277 -0.03 -10.91 4.01
N THR A 278 -0.97 -11.11 3.07
CA THR A 278 -2.41 -10.95 3.35
C THR A 278 -2.88 -11.92 4.43
N LEU A 279 -2.45 -13.18 4.37
CA LEU A 279 -2.79 -14.18 5.40
C LEU A 279 -2.17 -13.81 6.75
N ARG A 280 -0.94 -13.27 6.76
CA ARG A 280 -0.29 -12.76 7.97
C ARG A 280 -1.06 -11.58 8.57
N CYS A 281 -1.50 -10.62 7.75
CA CYS A 281 -2.34 -9.51 8.22
C CYS A 281 -3.66 -9.99 8.84
N LEU A 282 -4.26 -11.07 8.33
CA LEU A 282 -5.43 -11.69 8.95
C LEU A 282 -5.09 -12.38 10.28
N ASP A 283 -3.98 -13.09 10.34
CA ASP A 283 -3.56 -13.82 11.56
C ASP A 283 -3.19 -12.88 12.70
N GLU A 284 -2.54 -11.77 12.38
CA GLU A 284 -2.18 -10.68 13.31
C GLU A 284 -3.38 -9.80 13.70
N GLY A 285 -4.52 -9.96 13.04
CA GLY A 285 -5.71 -9.15 13.30
C GLY A 285 -5.66 -7.74 12.72
N VAL A 286 -4.73 -7.44 11.82
CA VAL A 286 -4.73 -6.18 11.04
C VAL A 286 -5.93 -6.13 10.10
N LEU A 287 -6.17 -7.21 9.38
CA LEU A 287 -7.42 -7.41 8.64
C LEU A 287 -8.49 -8.00 9.55
N ARG A 288 -9.67 -7.41 9.51
CA ARG A 288 -10.80 -7.82 10.35
C ARG A 288 -11.61 -8.95 9.73
N THR A 289 -11.70 -8.98 8.41
CA THR A 289 -12.45 -9.99 7.67
C THR A 289 -11.72 -10.41 6.38
N GLU A 290 -12.08 -11.60 5.88
CA GLU A 290 -11.58 -12.08 4.59
C GLU A 290 -12.16 -11.29 3.41
N VAL A 291 -13.32 -10.68 3.59
CA VAL A 291 -13.94 -9.83 2.56
C VAL A 291 -13.07 -8.60 2.32
N GLU A 292 -12.65 -7.94 3.40
CA GLU A 292 -11.74 -6.78 3.31
C GLU A 292 -10.37 -7.16 2.75
N ALA A 293 -9.85 -8.35 3.12
CA ALA A 293 -8.63 -8.91 2.55
C ALA A 293 -8.72 -9.06 1.02
N ASN A 294 -9.81 -9.65 0.53
CA ASN A 294 -10.01 -9.89 -0.90
C ASN A 294 -10.29 -8.60 -1.67
N LEU A 295 -11.22 -7.78 -1.20
CA LEU A 295 -11.58 -6.52 -1.86
C LEU A 295 -10.43 -5.53 -1.86
N GLY A 296 -9.75 -5.37 -0.72
CA GLY A 296 -8.58 -4.50 -0.62
C GLY A 296 -7.43 -4.96 -1.49
N GLY A 297 -7.17 -6.26 -1.53
CA GLY A 297 -6.18 -6.84 -2.43
C GLY A 297 -6.46 -6.49 -3.90
N ILE A 298 -7.71 -6.64 -4.35
CA ILE A 298 -8.09 -6.38 -5.74
C ILE A 298 -8.06 -4.87 -6.05
N PHE A 299 -8.75 -4.05 -5.25
CA PHE A 299 -9.02 -2.67 -5.62
C PHE A 299 -7.94 -1.67 -5.20
N ALA A 300 -7.17 -1.94 -4.13
CA ALA A 300 -6.09 -1.08 -3.68
C ALA A 300 -4.72 -1.49 -4.23
N ILE A 301 -4.46 -2.81 -4.32
CA ILE A 301 -3.14 -3.35 -4.64
C ILE A 301 -3.08 -3.86 -6.09
N GLY A 302 -4.23 -4.18 -6.69
CA GLY A 302 -4.32 -4.74 -8.04
C GLY A 302 -4.07 -6.25 -8.08
N PHE A 303 -4.26 -6.97 -6.97
CA PHE A 303 -4.21 -8.43 -6.99
C PHE A 303 -5.19 -8.98 -8.02
N PRO A 304 -4.86 -10.06 -8.75
CA PRO A 304 -5.64 -10.52 -9.89
C PRO A 304 -7.13 -10.77 -9.57
N ALA A 305 -8.01 -9.95 -10.12
CA ALA A 305 -9.44 -9.98 -9.80
C ALA A 305 -10.13 -11.30 -10.17
N HIS A 306 -9.61 -12.02 -11.18
CA HIS A 306 -10.15 -13.31 -11.61
C HIS A 306 -10.03 -14.41 -10.54
N THR A 307 -9.12 -14.22 -9.55
CA THR A 307 -8.95 -15.15 -8.43
C THR A 307 -9.97 -14.93 -7.32
N GLY A 308 -10.66 -13.78 -7.31
CA GLY A 308 -11.52 -13.36 -6.21
C GLY A 308 -10.78 -12.72 -5.03
N GLY A 309 -9.47 -12.48 -5.14
CA GLY A 309 -8.60 -11.92 -4.11
C GLY A 309 -7.64 -12.92 -3.49
N ALA A 310 -6.76 -12.45 -2.62
CA ALA A 310 -5.64 -13.27 -2.11
C ALA A 310 -6.10 -14.49 -1.31
N ILE A 311 -7.13 -14.38 -0.49
CA ILE A 311 -7.65 -15.50 0.29
C ILE A 311 -8.40 -16.49 -0.60
N GLN A 312 -9.16 -15.99 -1.60
CA GLN A 312 -9.80 -16.86 -2.58
C GLN A 312 -8.78 -17.55 -3.50
N PHE A 313 -7.67 -16.90 -3.80
CA PHE A 313 -6.54 -17.51 -4.51
C PHE A 313 -6.00 -18.72 -3.74
N ILE A 314 -5.77 -18.58 -2.41
CA ILE A 314 -5.32 -19.71 -1.55
C ILE A 314 -6.36 -20.85 -1.60
N ARG A 315 -7.64 -20.53 -1.45
CA ARG A 315 -8.72 -21.54 -1.47
C ARG A 315 -8.90 -22.19 -2.84
N GLY A 316 -8.75 -21.42 -3.91
CA GLY A 316 -8.88 -21.92 -5.28
C GLY A 316 -7.79 -22.92 -5.68
N ILE A 317 -6.58 -22.74 -5.14
CA ILE A 317 -5.48 -23.70 -5.28
C ILE A 317 -5.72 -24.92 -4.37
N GLY A 318 -6.36 -24.73 -3.23
CA GLY A 318 -6.44 -25.66 -2.12
C GLY A 318 -5.38 -25.36 -1.07
N ILE A 319 -5.81 -25.26 0.20
CA ILE A 319 -4.94 -24.80 1.32
C ILE A 319 -3.68 -25.67 1.44
N ASP A 320 -3.81 -26.98 1.31
CA ASP A 320 -2.66 -27.92 1.42
C ASP A 320 -1.72 -27.81 0.22
N ALA A 321 -2.25 -27.66 -0.98
CA ALA A 321 -1.45 -27.46 -2.18
C ALA A 321 -0.73 -26.10 -2.14
N PHE A 322 -1.40 -25.05 -1.66
CA PHE A 322 -0.77 -23.75 -1.41
C PHE A 322 0.37 -23.85 -0.40
N ALA A 323 0.16 -24.54 0.75
CA ALA A 323 1.18 -24.75 1.77
C ALA A 323 2.40 -25.50 1.23
N THR A 324 2.16 -26.57 0.46
CA THR A 324 3.23 -27.35 -0.18
C THR A 324 4.05 -26.49 -1.12
N ARG A 325 3.38 -25.74 -1.99
CA ARG A 325 4.08 -24.86 -2.94
C ARG A 325 4.82 -23.72 -2.26
N ALA A 326 4.26 -23.14 -1.20
CA ALA A 326 4.93 -22.13 -0.39
C ALA A 326 6.22 -22.67 0.25
N ALA A 327 6.19 -23.92 0.76
CA ALA A 327 7.38 -24.57 1.30
C ALA A 327 8.47 -24.81 0.24
N GLU A 328 8.11 -25.24 -0.97
CA GLU A 328 9.05 -25.37 -2.10
C GLU A 328 9.68 -24.01 -2.46
N LEU A 329 8.89 -22.96 -2.48
CA LEU A 329 9.38 -21.59 -2.73
C LEU A 329 10.30 -21.12 -1.60
N ALA A 330 9.97 -21.44 -0.34
CA ALA A 330 10.80 -21.11 0.82
C ALA A 330 12.16 -21.82 0.77
N GLU A 331 12.19 -23.11 0.45
CA GLU A 331 13.43 -23.88 0.28
C GLU A 331 14.34 -23.29 -0.82
N ARG A 332 13.74 -22.86 -1.93
CA ARG A 332 14.50 -22.37 -3.10
C ARG A 332 14.87 -20.91 -3.02
N TYR A 333 14.01 -20.07 -2.44
CA TYR A 333 14.10 -18.61 -2.54
C TYR A 333 14.08 -17.89 -1.18
N GLY A 334 14.01 -18.65 -0.07
CA GLY A 334 14.15 -18.13 1.29
C GLY A 334 12.86 -18.00 2.07
N ASP A 335 13.01 -17.83 3.39
CA ASP A 335 11.96 -17.91 4.41
C ASP A 335 10.82 -16.89 4.26
N ARG A 336 10.98 -15.90 3.40
CA ARG A 336 9.91 -14.94 3.09
C ARG A 336 8.66 -15.59 2.47
N PHE A 337 8.78 -16.84 1.99
CA PHE A 337 7.68 -17.69 1.51
C PHE A 337 7.14 -18.65 2.57
N ALA A 338 7.72 -18.67 3.75
CA ALA A 338 7.21 -19.51 4.83
C ALA A 338 5.83 -19.04 5.30
N VAL A 339 4.93 -20.00 5.51
CA VAL A 339 3.56 -19.76 5.97
C VAL A 339 3.38 -20.33 7.36
N SER A 340 2.72 -19.59 8.26
CA SER A 340 2.36 -20.09 9.58
C SER A 340 1.35 -21.22 9.49
N PRO A 341 1.65 -22.42 10.03
CA PRO A 341 0.66 -23.51 10.09
C PRO A 341 -0.63 -23.09 10.81
N ALA A 342 -0.50 -22.32 11.90
CA ALA A 342 -1.65 -21.84 12.66
C ALA A 342 -2.56 -20.91 11.84
N ALA A 343 -1.99 -20.07 10.98
CA ALA A 343 -2.77 -19.21 10.07
C ALA A 343 -3.54 -20.05 9.03
N LEU A 344 -2.94 -21.12 8.52
CA LEU A 344 -3.61 -22.04 7.60
C LEU A 344 -4.73 -22.82 8.29
N ASP A 345 -4.52 -23.26 9.54
CA ASP A 345 -5.56 -23.97 10.31
C ASP A 345 -6.77 -23.07 10.56
N LYS A 346 -6.56 -21.81 10.96
CA LYS A 346 -7.65 -20.83 11.08
C LYS A 346 -8.43 -20.64 9.78
N LEU A 347 -7.74 -20.71 8.63
CA LEU A 347 -8.39 -20.58 7.32
C LEU A 347 -9.22 -21.84 6.98
N ARG A 348 -8.78 -23.05 7.37
CA ARG A 348 -9.53 -24.31 7.22
C ARG A 348 -10.80 -24.33 8.08
N ASP A 349 -10.66 -23.97 9.36
CA ASP A 349 -11.79 -23.92 10.29
C ASP A 349 -12.92 -23.01 9.80
N LYS A 350 -12.56 -21.84 9.26
CA LYS A 350 -13.55 -20.91 8.67
C LYS A 350 -14.19 -21.47 7.39
N GLN A 351 -13.47 -22.25 6.61
CA GLN A 351 -14.01 -22.85 5.40
C GLN A 351 -15.01 -23.98 5.74
N GLU A 352 -14.69 -24.81 6.74
CA GLU A 352 -15.58 -25.86 7.22
C GLU A 352 -16.84 -25.31 7.88
N ALA A 353 -16.73 -24.20 8.61
CA ALA A 353 -17.89 -23.55 9.23
C ALA A 353 -18.83 -22.87 8.22
N ALA A 354 -18.36 -22.60 7.00
CA ALA A 354 -19.14 -21.98 5.93
C ALA A 354 -19.75 -22.98 4.93
N ALA A 355 -19.36 -24.27 5.00
CA ALA A 355 -19.83 -25.36 4.14
C ALA A 355 -21.03 -26.07 4.73
#